data_6be8de47c2ec166b683716539857147e
#
_entry.id   6be8de47c2ec166b683716539857147e
#
_cell.length_a   1.000
_cell.length_b   1.000
_cell.length_c   1.000
_cell.angle_alpha   90.00
_cell.angle_beta   90.00
_cell.angle_gamma   90.00
#
_symmetry.space_group_name_H-M   'P 1'
#
loop_
_entity.id
_entity.type
_entity.pdbx_description
1 polymer ?
#
loop_
_entity_poly.entity_id
_entity_poly.type
_entity_poly.pdbx_seq_one_letter_code
_entity_poly.pdbx_strand_id
1 'polypeptide(L)' 'MDDVKMSLCPACTNCPEVEIARETGEVRIGEAGNLAVLNKDAWNTLVDLIQSGQLTRL' A
#
# COMPACT_ATOMS: atom_id res chain seq x y z
N MET A 1 9.30 -8.51 11.60
CA MET A 1 8.16 -9.23 11.92
C MET A 1 6.87 -8.48 12.03
N ASP A 2 6.81 -7.20 11.89
CA ASP A 2 5.55 -6.48 11.98
C ASP A 2 5.01 -6.14 10.61
N ASP A 3 5.01 -7.13 9.73
CA ASP A 3 4.48 -6.92 8.40
C ASP A 3 2.99 -6.65 8.49
N VAL A 4 2.55 -5.70 7.69
CA VAL A 4 1.15 -5.33 7.61
C VAL A 4 0.62 -5.76 6.26
N LYS A 5 -0.57 -6.35 6.25
CA LYS A 5 -1.18 -6.78 5.01
C LYS A 5 -2.66 -6.48 5.10
N MET A 6 -3.15 -5.66 4.18
CA MET A 6 -4.53 -5.23 4.20
C MET A 6 -5.14 -5.30 2.82
N SER A 7 -6.38 -5.74 2.76
CA SER A 7 -7.12 -5.78 1.52
C SER A 7 -7.71 -4.39 1.24
N LEU A 8 -7.67 -3.99 -0.01
CA LEU A 8 -8.25 -2.72 -0.43
C LEU A 8 -9.67 -2.88 -0.92
N CYS A 9 -10.23 -4.06 -0.76
CA CYS A 9 -11.55 -4.37 -1.29
C CYS A 9 -12.43 -4.82 -0.14
N PRO A 10 -13.52 -4.13 0.17
CA PRO A 10 -14.31 -4.52 1.32
C PRO A 10 -15.12 -5.80 1.12
N ALA A 11 -15.34 -6.22 -0.11
CA ALA A 11 -16.28 -7.33 -0.34
C ALA A 11 -15.86 -8.30 -1.42
N CYS A 12 -14.66 -8.25 -1.96
CA CYS A 12 -14.28 -9.20 -3.00
C CYS A 12 -13.17 -10.13 -2.56
N THR A 13 -12.98 -11.17 -3.35
CA THR A 13 -11.98 -12.17 -3.05
C THR A 13 -10.69 -11.97 -3.83
N ASN A 14 -10.75 -11.27 -4.95
CA ASN A 14 -9.57 -11.00 -5.78
C ASN A 14 -9.29 -9.53 -5.81
N CYS A 15 -8.98 -8.97 -4.67
CA CYS A 15 -8.81 -7.54 -4.55
C CYS A 15 -7.36 -7.18 -4.34
N PRO A 16 -6.95 -5.99 -4.79
CA PRO A 16 -5.61 -5.53 -4.50
C PRO A 16 -5.36 -5.44 -3.00
N GLU A 17 -4.13 -5.64 -2.62
CA GLU A 17 -3.72 -5.60 -1.22
C GLU A 17 -2.56 -4.65 -1.06
N VAL A 18 -2.40 -4.13 0.14
CA VAL A 18 -1.21 -3.38 0.54
C VAL A 18 -0.44 -4.25 1.53
N GLU A 19 0.81 -4.51 1.23
CA GLU A 19 1.67 -5.28 2.11
C GLU A 19 2.90 -4.46 2.44
N ILE A 20 3.16 -4.27 3.72
CA ILE A 20 4.29 -3.49 4.19
C ILE A 20 5.25 -4.42 4.91
N ALA A 21 6.45 -4.54 4.37
CA ALA A 21 7.52 -5.30 4.99
C ALA A 21 8.35 -4.33 5.82
N ARG A 22 8.09 -4.28 7.12
CA ARG A 22 8.69 -3.24 7.95
C ARG A 22 10.19 -3.40 8.12
N GLU A 23 10.69 -4.60 7.96
CA GLU A 23 12.14 -4.82 8.10
C GLU A 23 12.92 -4.18 6.97
N THR A 24 12.39 -4.24 5.77
CA THR A 24 13.08 -3.71 4.60
C THR A 24 12.57 -2.36 4.17
N GLY A 25 11.39 -1.97 4.65
CA GLY A 25 10.74 -0.75 4.22
C GLY A 25 10.11 -0.85 2.85
N GLU A 26 9.94 -2.07 2.35
CA GLU A 26 9.35 -2.27 1.04
C GLU A 26 7.83 -2.37 1.15
N VAL A 27 7.11 -1.72 0.25
CA VAL A 27 5.66 -1.76 0.21
C VAL A 27 5.23 -2.29 -1.14
N ARG A 28 4.34 -3.27 -1.13
CA ARG A 28 3.80 -3.85 -2.34
C ARG A 28 2.30 -3.59 -2.38
N ILE A 29 1.83 -3.05 -3.49
CA ILE A 29 0.42 -2.72 -3.66
C ILE A 29 -0.06 -3.37 -4.94
N GLY A 30 -1.17 -4.08 -4.86
CA GLY A 30 -1.76 -4.70 -6.02
C GLY A 30 -2.14 -6.14 -5.75
N GLU A 31 -2.24 -6.91 -6.83
CA GLU A 31 -2.59 -8.32 -6.73
C GLU A 31 -1.61 -9.12 -7.55
N ALA A 32 -1.70 -10.43 -7.45
CA ALA A 32 -0.77 -11.32 -8.15
C ALA A 32 -0.73 -10.96 -9.64
N GLY A 33 0.48 -10.75 -10.15
CA GLY A 33 0.66 -10.38 -11.54
C GLY A 33 0.61 -8.89 -11.82
N ASN A 34 0.16 -8.09 -10.85
CA ASN A 34 0.05 -6.64 -11.01
C ASN A 34 0.43 -5.95 -9.70
N LEU A 35 1.68 -6.07 -9.33
CA LEU A 35 2.18 -5.46 -8.10
C LEU A 35 3.02 -4.24 -8.40
N ALA A 36 2.74 -3.16 -7.71
CA ALA A 36 3.61 -2.00 -7.68
C ALA A 36 4.44 -2.06 -6.41
N VAL A 37 5.74 -1.83 -6.53
CA VAL A 37 6.63 -1.90 -5.39
C VAL A 37 7.12 -0.49 -5.10
N LEU A 38 6.97 -0.07 -3.86
CA LEU A 38 7.41 1.24 -3.42
C LEU A 38 8.48 1.07 -2.35
N ASN A 39 9.47 1.94 -2.37
CA ASN A 39 10.43 1.98 -1.28
C ASN A 39 9.85 2.80 -0.14
N LYS A 40 10.59 2.86 0.96
CA LYS A 40 10.14 3.54 2.17
C LYS A 40 9.82 5.00 1.91
N ASP A 41 10.70 5.69 1.18
CA ASP A 41 10.51 7.12 0.94
C ASP A 41 9.29 7.39 0.08
N ALA A 42 9.09 6.57 -0.94
CA ALA A 42 7.92 6.74 -1.80
C ALA A 42 6.64 6.46 -1.03
N TRP A 43 6.65 5.43 -0.19
CA TRP A 43 5.48 5.12 0.62
C TRP A 43 5.15 6.26 1.59
N ASN A 44 6.17 6.78 2.26
CA ASN A 44 5.94 7.86 3.22
C ASN A 44 5.45 9.12 2.52
N THR A 45 5.95 9.39 1.32
CA THR A 45 5.45 10.52 0.54
C THR A 45 3.98 10.33 0.18
N LEU A 46 3.59 9.12 -0.19
CA LEU A 46 2.19 8.84 -0.49
C LEU A 46 1.32 9.10 0.74
N VAL A 47 1.76 8.63 1.90
CA VAL A 47 1.02 8.87 3.13
C VAL A 47 0.88 10.37 3.41
N ASP A 48 1.96 11.12 3.21
CA ASP A 48 1.92 12.57 3.41
C ASP A 48 0.94 13.25 2.46
N LEU A 49 0.90 12.81 1.21
CA LEU A 49 -0.01 13.40 0.23
C LEU A 49 -1.46 13.14 0.60
N ILE A 50 -1.74 11.97 1.15
CA ILE A 50 -3.10 11.65 1.60
C ILE A 50 -3.45 12.50 2.83
N GLN A 51 -2.55 12.60 3.77
CA GLN A 51 -2.80 13.34 5.00
C GLN A 51 -2.94 14.82 4.76
N SER A 52 -2.24 15.35 3.77
CA SER A 52 -2.32 16.78 3.44
C SER A 52 -3.53 17.13 2.58
N GLY A 53 -4.26 16.13 2.11
CA GLY A 53 -5.44 16.37 1.30
C GLY A 53 -5.18 16.54 -0.17
N GLN A 54 -3.95 16.30 -0.62
CA GLN A 54 -3.65 16.38 -2.05
C GLN A 54 -4.14 15.14 -2.79
N LEU A 55 -4.15 13.98 -2.12
CA LEU A 55 -4.76 12.78 -2.65
C LEU A 55 -5.95 12.45 -1.77
N THR A 56 -7.12 12.43 -2.35
CA THR A 56 -8.34 12.23 -1.59
C THR A 56 -9.18 11.13 -2.21
N ARG A 57 -10.28 10.83 -1.54
CA ARG A 57 -11.27 9.88 -2.07
C ARG A 57 -11.88 10.41 -3.35
N LEU A 58 -12.32 9.49 -4.16
CA LEU A 58 -13.03 9.83 -5.40
C LEU A 58 -14.52 9.94 -5.19
#